data_e7cc64eb06595f43c6d399f80ca90d0f
#
_entry.id   e7cc64eb06595f43c6d399f80ca90d0f
#
_cell.length_a   1.000
_cell.length_b   1.000
_cell.length_c   1.000
_cell.angle_alpha   90.00
_cell.angle_beta   90.00
_cell.angle_gamma   90.00
#
_symmetry.space_group_name_H-M   'P 1'
#
loop_
_entity.id
_entity.type
_entity.pdbx_description
1 polymer ?
#
loop_
_entity_poly.entity_id
_entity_poly.type
_entity_poly.pdbx_seq_one_letter_code
_entity_poly.pdbx_strand_id
1 'polypeptide(L)'
;MTTNDTQDRSGIVGGALTVALLLTLAVQNAVPPMATDMYSAAFPQITADLATNSTMLGFTLTTFFVGYASGQVLGGAISDQIGRRRPIIAGGIIALIGSMICVLAPNIWVLLVGRVFQGLGGGVASSV
;
A
#
# COMPACT_ATOMS: atom_id res chain seq x y z
N MET A 1 48.31 -13.32 -9.64
CA MET A 1 47.20 -14.25 -9.74
C MET A 1 46.06 -13.86 -8.76
N THR A 2 45.72 -12.58 -8.62
CA THR A 2 44.82 -12.08 -7.57
C THR A 2 43.81 -11.02 -8.02
N THR A 3 43.81 -10.65 -9.31
CA THR A 3 42.90 -9.60 -9.83
C THR A 3 41.53 -10.13 -10.35
N ASN A 4 41.46 -11.42 -10.64
CA ASN A 4 40.23 -12.04 -11.21
C ASN A 4 39.17 -12.39 -10.13
N ASP A 5 39.62 -12.65 -8.91
CA ASP A 5 38.74 -13.10 -7.80
C ASP A 5 37.90 -11.96 -7.20
N THR A 6 38.39 -10.73 -7.26
CA THR A 6 37.66 -9.55 -6.77
C THR A 6 36.61 -9.06 -7.76
N GLN A 7 36.83 -9.23 -9.05
CA GLN A 7 35.83 -8.88 -10.07
C GLN A 7 34.64 -9.85 -10.10
N ASP A 8 34.88 -11.11 -9.88
CA ASP A 8 33.82 -12.14 -9.87
C ASP A 8 32.90 -11.99 -8.63
N ARG A 9 33.48 -11.66 -7.48
CA ARG A 9 32.71 -11.39 -6.24
C ARG A 9 31.84 -10.12 -6.34
N SER A 10 32.32 -9.05 -7.00
CA SER A 10 31.55 -7.82 -7.19
C SER A 10 30.36 -8.03 -8.15
N GLY A 11 30.50 -8.88 -9.15
CA GLY A 11 29.41 -9.25 -10.06
C GLY A 11 28.30 -10.07 -9.38
N ILE A 12 28.69 -11.04 -8.54
CA ILE A 12 27.74 -11.89 -7.81
C ILE A 12 26.99 -11.08 -6.75
N VAL A 13 27.69 -10.24 -6.00
CA VAL A 13 27.08 -9.37 -4.98
C VAL A 13 26.16 -8.34 -5.61
N GLY A 14 26.57 -7.74 -6.75
CA GLY A 14 25.72 -6.82 -7.52
C GLY A 14 24.46 -7.50 -8.03
N GLY A 15 24.57 -8.73 -8.56
CA GLY A 15 23.44 -9.51 -9.04
C GLY A 15 22.47 -9.89 -7.91
N ALA A 16 22.98 -10.34 -6.76
CA ALA A 16 22.16 -10.69 -5.60
C ALA A 16 21.42 -9.49 -5.02
N LEU A 17 22.07 -8.33 -4.92
CA LEU A 17 21.45 -7.07 -4.49
C LEU A 17 20.34 -6.63 -5.47
N THR A 18 20.58 -6.74 -6.77
CA THR A 18 19.59 -6.39 -7.79
C THR A 18 18.36 -7.31 -7.70
N VAL A 19 18.55 -8.62 -7.55
CA VAL A 19 17.46 -9.59 -7.37
C VAL A 19 16.69 -9.30 -6.09
N ALA A 20 17.36 -9.04 -4.97
CA ALA A 20 16.72 -8.70 -3.71
C ALA A 20 15.87 -7.43 -3.82
N LEU A 21 16.40 -6.38 -4.47
CA LEU A 21 15.65 -5.15 -4.74
C LEU A 21 14.41 -5.39 -5.63
N LEU A 22 14.57 -6.16 -6.71
CA LEU A 22 13.46 -6.49 -7.61
C LEU A 22 12.38 -7.29 -6.88
N LEU A 23 12.75 -8.27 -6.05
CA LEU A 23 11.80 -9.04 -5.25
C LEU A 23 11.08 -8.15 -4.23
N THR A 24 11.79 -7.27 -3.55
CA THR A 24 11.19 -6.33 -2.59
C THR A 24 10.18 -5.42 -3.27
N LEU A 25 10.55 -4.84 -4.41
CA LEU A 25 9.66 -3.99 -5.20
C LEU A 25 8.45 -4.78 -5.74
N ALA A 26 8.66 -6.01 -6.21
CA ALA A 26 7.58 -6.87 -6.69
C ALA A 26 6.58 -7.19 -5.58
N VAL A 27 7.06 -7.59 -4.39
CA VAL A 27 6.21 -7.85 -3.23
C VAL A 27 5.45 -6.59 -2.82
N GLN A 28 6.12 -5.45 -2.73
CA GLN A 28 5.49 -4.18 -2.35
C GLN A 28 4.37 -3.77 -3.33
N ASN A 29 4.58 -3.96 -4.64
CA ASN A 29 3.58 -3.65 -5.66
C ASN A 29 2.44 -4.68 -5.73
N ALA A 30 2.64 -5.91 -5.24
CA ALA A 30 1.61 -6.94 -5.21
C ALA A 30 0.60 -6.76 -4.05
N VAL A 31 0.99 -6.09 -2.96
CA VAL A 31 0.15 -5.93 -1.76
C VAL A 31 -1.17 -5.19 -2.05
N PRO A 32 -1.23 -4.04 -2.75
CA PRO A 32 -2.49 -3.34 -3.00
C PRO A 32 -3.51 -4.15 -3.82
N PRO A 33 -3.13 -4.79 -4.95
CA PRO A 33 -4.07 -5.63 -5.70
C PRO A 33 -4.57 -6.82 -4.87
N MET A 34 -3.68 -7.52 -4.15
CA MET A 34 -4.09 -8.64 -3.30
C MET A 34 -5.05 -8.21 -2.20
N ALA A 35 -4.81 -7.08 -1.55
CA ALA A 35 -5.71 -6.54 -0.54
C ALA A 35 -7.08 -6.20 -1.13
N THR A 36 -7.14 -5.72 -2.36
CA THR A 36 -8.38 -5.43 -3.09
C THR A 36 -9.14 -6.70 -3.44
N ASP A 37 -8.46 -7.74 -3.91
CA ASP A 37 -9.06 -9.02 -4.28
C ASP A 37 -9.61 -9.75 -3.05
N MET A 38 -8.86 -9.80 -1.96
CA MET A 38 -9.32 -10.37 -0.70
C MET A 38 -10.54 -9.62 -0.13
N TYR A 39 -10.53 -8.29 -0.26
CA TYR A 39 -11.66 -7.47 0.16
C TYR A 39 -12.92 -7.75 -0.68
N SER A 40 -12.77 -7.88 -2.00
CA SER A 40 -13.87 -8.20 -2.90
C SER A 40 -14.48 -9.58 -2.61
N ALA A 41 -13.65 -10.55 -2.24
CA ALA A 41 -14.11 -11.87 -1.83
C ALA A 41 -14.95 -11.85 -0.53
N ALA A 42 -14.72 -10.87 0.35
CA ALA A 42 -15.46 -10.68 1.60
C ALA A 42 -16.79 -9.90 1.41
N PHE A 43 -17.10 -9.38 0.24
CA PHE A 43 -18.30 -8.58 -0.04
C PHE A 43 -19.61 -9.19 0.46
N PRO A 44 -19.90 -10.51 0.23
CA PRO A 44 -21.14 -11.10 0.70
C PRO A 44 -21.30 -11.06 2.22
N GLN A 45 -20.22 -11.27 2.96
CA GLN A 45 -20.22 -11.21 4.43
C GLN A 45 -20.41 -9.77 4.93
N ILE A 46 -19.65 -8.82 4.37
CA ILE A 46 -19.73 -7.42 4.76
C ILE A 46 -21.10 -6.81 4.46
N THR A 47 -21.75 -7.19 3.34
CA THR A 47 -23.12 -6.75 3.03
C THR A 47 -24.12 -7.24 4.06
N ALA A 48 -23.98 -8.48 4.53
CA ALA A 48 -24.84 -9.04 5.55
C ALA A 48 -24.62 -8.37 6.93
N ASP A 49 -23.36 -8.20 7.34
CA ASP A 49 -22.99 -7.66 8.66
C ASP A 49 -23.33 -6.17 8.81
N LEU A 50 -23.15 -5.39 7.74
CA LEU A 50 -23.41 -3.94 7.75
C LEU A 50 -24.80 -3.56 7.22
N ALA A 51 -25.66 -4.55 6.92
CA ALA A 51 -27.00 -4.34 6.34
C ALA A 51 -26.99 -3.36 5.15
N THR A 52 -25.98 -3.49 4.27
CA THR A 52 -25.73 -2.62 3.12
C THR A 52 -25.89 -3.39 1.80
N ASN A 53 -25.65 -2.73 0.68
CA ASN A 53 -25.71 -3.37 -0.63
C ASN A 53 -24.34 -3.38 -1.32
N SER A 54 -24.19 -4.22 -2.34
CA SER A 54 -22.94 -4.36 -3.11
C SER A 54 -22.53 -3.05 -3.81
N THR A 55 -23.48 -2.16 -4.12
CA THR A 55 -23.18 -0.85 -4.72
C THR A 55 -22.42 0.03 -3.72
N MET A 56 -22.87 0.09 -2.47
CA MET A 56 -22.17 0.84 -1.40
C MET A 56 -20.80 0.27 -1.12
N LEU A 57 -20.62 -1.04 -1.17
CA LEU A 57 -19.29 -1.65 -1.06
C LEU A 57 -18.39 -1.31 -2.27
N GLY A 58 -18.95 -1.20 -3.46
CA GLY A 58 -18.23 -0.66 -4.63
C GLY A 58 -17.68 0.75 -4.39
N PHE A 59 -18.44 1.61 -3.72
CA PHE A 59 -17.96 2.94 -3.34
C PHE A 59 -16.79 2.89 -2.35
N THR A 60 -16.68 1.88 -1.50
CA THR A 60 -15.52 1.73 -0.61
C THR A 60 -14.23 1.44 -1.37
N LEU A 61 -14.29 0.70 -2.48
CA LEU A 61 -13.16 0.51 -3.38
C LEU A 61 -12.79 1.83 -4.07
N THR A 62 -13.78 2.55 -4.58
CA THR A 62 -13.55 3.85 -5.21
C THR A 62 -12.89 4.84 -4.25
N THR A 63 -13.37 4.94 -3.02
CA THR A 63 -12.77 5.83 -2.01
C THR A 63 -11.36 5.42 -1.63
N PHE A 64 -11.07 4.11 -1.59
CA PHE A 64 -9.70 3.62 -1.40
C PHE A 64 -8.79 4.07 -2.54
N PHE A 65 -9.19 3.91 -3.81
CA PHE A 65 -8.38 4.31 -4.95
C PHE A 65 -8.20 5.82 -5.07
N VAL A 66 -9.23 6.60 -4.75
CA VAL A 66 -9.13 8.07 -4.68
C VAL A 66 -8.13 8.48 -3.60
N GLY A 67 -8.21 7.89 -2.42
CA GLY A 67 -7.23 8.09 -1.34
C GLY A 67 -5.81 7.70 -1.79
N TYR A 68 -5.67 6.54 -2.44
CA TYR A 68 -4.39 6.03 -2.91
C TYR A 68 -3.74 6.94 -3.97
N ALA A 69 -4.50 7.37 -4.97
CA ALA A 69 -4.01 8.31 -5.99
C ALA A 69 -3.61 9.66 -5.39
N SER A 70 -4.43 10.19 -4.48
CA SER A 70 -4.12 11.44 -3.77
C SER A 70 -2.85 11.28 -2.92
N GLY A 71 -2.71 10.14 -2.24
CA GLY A 71 -1.53 9.81 -1.45
C GLY A 71 -0.25 9.73 -2.29
N GLN A 72 -0.31 9.17 -3.49
CA GLN A 72 0.84 9.13 -4.40
C GLN A 72 1.30 10.52 -4.82
N VAL A 73 0.38 11.41 -5.16
CA VAL A 73 0.71 12.79 -5.55
C VAL A 73 1.33 13.54 -4.36
N LEU A 74 0.71 13.48 -3.20
CA LEU A 74 1.20 14.14 -1.99
C LEU A 74 2.53 13.55 -1.52
N GLY A 75 2.64 12.23 -1.52
CA GLY A 75 3.84 11.51 -1.09
C GLY A 75 5.04 11.85 -1.97
N GLY A 76 4.87 11.89 -3.29
CA GLY A 76 5.92 12.31 -4.23
C GLY A 76 6.40 13.73 -3.93
N ALA A 77 5.47 14.69 -3.86
CA ALA A 77 5.80 16.09 -3.60
C ALA A 77 6.48 16.33 -2.24
N ILE A 78 6.08 15.61 -1.21
CA ILE A 78 6.67 15.69 0.13
C ILE A 78 8.05 15.01 0.16
N SER A 79 8.17 13.86 -0.50
CA SER A 79 9.41 13.09 -0.58
C SER A 79 10.56 13.90 -1.19
N ASP A 80 10.26 14.73 -2.20
CA ASP A 80 11.23 15.58 -2.85
C ASP A 80 11.80 16.67 -1.93
N GLN A 81 11.04 17.09 -0.91
CA GLN A 81 11.41 18.15 0.01
C GLN A 81 12.12 17.66 1.28
N ILE A 82 11.64 16.56 1.88
CA ILE A 82 12.09 16.09 3.20
C ILE A 82 12.79 14.73 3.18
N GLY A 83 12.98 14.17 1.97
CA GLY A 83 13.59 12.86 1.76
C GLY A 83 12.61 11.70 1.92
N ARG A 84 12.99 10.54 1.41
CA ARG A 84 12.12 9.37 1.20
C ARG A 84 11.68 8.66 2.48
N ARG A 85 12.53 8.61 3.49
CA ARG A 85 12.29 7.80 4.70
C ARG A 85 11.09 8.28 5.52
N ARG A 86 10.94 9.60 5.66
CA ARG A 86 9.86 10.18 6.48
C ARG A 86 8.46 9.94 5.90
N PRO A 87 8.22 10.17 4.59
CA PRO A 87 6.92 9.88 3.98
C PRO A 87 6.53 8.40 4.04
N ILE A 88 7.48 7.47 3.85
CA ILE A 88 7.22 6.03 3.96
C ILE A 88 6.68 5.68 5.35
N ILE A 89 7.34 6.15 6.40
CA ILE A 89 6.92 5.86 7.79
C ILE A 89 5.56 6.51 8.08
N ALA A 90 5.39 7.79 7.71
CA ALA A 90 4.13 8.50 7.91
C ALA A 90 2.97 7.84 7.14
N GLY A 91 3.18 7.48 5.88
CA GLY A 91 2.21 6.77 5.05
C GLY A 91 1.84 5.41 5.65
N GLY A 92 2.83 4.65 6.13
CA GLY A 92 2.60 3.37 6.80
C GLY A 92 1.75 3.52 8.07
N ILE A 93 2.02 4.55 8.89
CA ILE A 93 1.22 4.83 10.11
C ILE A 93 -0.22 5.21 9.74
N ILE A 94 -0.40 6.08 8.74
CA ILE A 94 -1.74 6.49 8.27
C ILE A 94 -2.51 5.28 7.72
N ALA A 95 -1.86 4.41 6.93
CA ALA A 95 -2.47 3.19 6.42
C ALA A 95 -2.87 2.23 7.54
N LEU A 96 -2.04 2.09 8.58
CA LEU A 96 -2.32 1.27 9.74
C LEU A 96 -3.54 1.79 10.51
N ILE A 97 -3.62 3.09 10.76
CA ILE A 97 -4.78 3.73 11.41
C ILE A 97 -6.04 3.52 10.56
N GLY A 98 -5.96 3.72 9.24
CA GLY A 98 -7.06 3.46 8.32
C GLY A 98 -7.53 2.01 8.38
N SER A 99 -6.61 1.04 8.45
CA SER A 99 -6.93 -0.37 8.60
C SER A 99 -7.62 -0.67 9.93
N MET A 100 -7.17 -0.08 11.04
CA MET A 100 -7.82 -0.21 12.35
C MET A 100 -9.26 0.34 12.32
N ILE A 101 -9.48 1.49 11.69
CA ILE A 101 -10.82 2.06 11.51
C ILE A 101 -11.71 1.11 10.71
N CYS A 102 -11.18 0.50 9.63
CA CYS A 102 -11.93 -0.47 8.83
C CYS A 102 -12.35 -1.72 9.63
N VAL A 103 -11.46 -2.24 10.48
CA VAL A 103 -11.75 -3.42 11.31
C VAL A 103 -12.81 -3.12 12.38
N LEU A 104 -12.78 -1.92 12.94
CA LEU A 104 -13.70 -1.49 14.00
C LEU A 104 -14.96 -0.80 13.46
N ALA A 105 -15.16 -0.76 12.14
CA ALA A 105 -16.25 -0.04 11.52
C ALA A 105 -17.64 -0.62 11.87
N PRO A 106 -18.48 0.08 12.64
CA PRO A 106 -19.82 -0.36 12.99
C PRO A 106 -20.84 -0.14 11.87
N ASN A 107 -20.48 0.66 10.86
CA ASN A 107 -21.33 0.98 9.74
C ASN A 107 -20.52 1.35 8.48
N ILE A 108 -21.21 1.38 7.33
CA ILE A 108 -20.59 1.64 6.03
C ILE A 108 -19.87 2.99 5.95
N TRP A 109 -20.37 4.02 6.63
CA TRP A 109 -19.77 5.36 6.60
C TRP A 109 -18.40 5.42 7.27
N VAL A 110 -18.25 4.75 8.40
CA VAL A 110 -16.95 4.62 9.09
C VAL A 110 -16.00 3.78 8.24
N LEU A 111 -16.50 2.73 7.58
CA LEU A 111 -15.71 1.93 6.65
C LEU A 111 -15.20 2.77 5.48
N LEU A 112 -16.04 3.64 4.88
CA LEU A 112 -15.64 4.55 3.81
C LEU A 112 -14.50 5.47 4.25
N VAL A 113 -14.61 6.08 5.43
CA VAL A 113 -13.56 6.95 5.98
C VAL A 113 -12.26 6.16 6.21
N GLY A 114 -12.34 4.97 6.80
CA GLY A 114 -11.18 4.10 6.99
C GLY A 114 -10.48 3.76 5.66
N ARG A 115 -11.26 3.52 4.59
CA ARG A 115 -10.74 3.24 3.25
C ARG A 115 -10.00 4.42 2.62
N VAL A 116 -10.48 5.65 2.82
CA VAL A 116 -9.76 6.86 2.37
C VAL A 116 -8.40 6.96 3.07
N PHE A 117 -8.36 6.82 4.40
CA PHE A 117 -7.10 6.87 5.16
C PHE A 117 -6.15 5.73 4.79
N GLN A 118 -6.67 4.52 4.65
CA GLN A 118 -5.89 3.35 4.23
C GLN A 118 -5.29 3.56 2.82
N GLY A 119 -6.10 4.04 1.88
CA GLY A 119 -5.66 4.37 0.52
C GLY A 119 -4.59 5.46 0.53
N LEU A 120 -4.87 6.58 1.21
CA LEU A 120 -3.96 7.73 1.28
C LEU A 120 -2.60 7.32 1.87
N GLY A 121 -2.60 6.61 2.98
CA GLY A 121 -1.37 6.13 3.61
C GLY A 121 -0.59 5.17 2.72
N GLY A 122 -1.28 4.21 2.08
CA GLY A 122 -0.68 3.29 1.11
C GLY A 122 -0.11 4.00 -0.11
N GLY A 123 -0.81 5.01 -0.63
CA GLY A 123 -0.37 5.85 -1.74
C GLY A 123 0.90 6.62 -1.41
N VAL A 124 0.95 7.27 -0.24
CA VAL A 124 2.16 7.98 0.24
C VAL A 124 3.34 7.01 0.38
N ALA A 125 3.12 5.84 0.98
CA ALA A 125 4.20 4.86 1.17
C ALA A 125 4.71 4.27 -0.15
N SER A 126 3.87 4.16 -1.18
CA SER A 126 4.24 3.59 -2.48
C SER A 126 4.80 4.60 -3.48
N SER A 127 4.70 5.91 -3.21
CA SER A 127 5.16 6.98 -4.10
C SER A 127 6.65 7.27 -4.00
N VAL A 128 7.37 6.60 -3.13
CA VAL A 128 8.77 6.83 -2.74
C VAL A 128 9.67 5.62 -3.18
#